data_3199008c7133bfb57386a7a0c50f94c4
#
_entry.id   3199008c7133bfb57386a7a0c50f94c4
#
_cell.length_a   1.000
_cell.length_b   1.000
_cell.length_c   1.000
_cell.angle_alpha   90.00
_cell.angle_beta   90.00
_cell.angle_gamma   90.00
#
_symmetry.space_group_name_H-M   'P 1'
#
loop_
_entity.id
_entity.type
_entity.pdbx_description
1 polymer ?
#
loop_
_entity_poly.entity_id
_entity_poly.type
_entity_poly.pdbx_seq_one_letter_code
_entity_poly.pdbx_strand_id
1 'polypeptide(L)'
;MATLSADVLQDDMAVMLARVMAAANKRARELGVDVLQSFITITQQVDNGLLWRVNYGPRDYINKRGGDLMVDVNGEDMNIRQVLRGQ
;
A
#
# COMPACT_ATOMS: atom_id res chain seq x y z
N MET A 1 -3.45 18.87 12.91
CA MET A 1 -3.61 17.52 12.37
C MET A 1 -5.08 17.18 12.27
N ALA A 2 -5.47 16.60 11.15
CA ALA A 2 -6.86 16.22 10.98
C ALA A 2 -7.23 15.04 11.87
N THR A 3 -8.42 15.09 12.44
CA THR A 3 -8.96 14.00 13.22
C THR A 3 -9.85 13.15 12.31
N LEU A 4 -9.69 11.84 12.39
CA LEU A 4 -10.54 10.95 11.64
C LEU A 4 -11.96 11.03 12.18
N SER A 5 -12.92 11.09 11.27
CA SER A 5 -14.32 11.17 11.65
C SER A 5 -14.80 9.81 12.16
N ALA A 6 -15.92 9.86 12.90
CA ALA A 6 -16.55 8.62 13.37
C ALA A 6 -16.96 7.72 12.20
N ASP A 7 -17.36 8.32 11.08
CA ASP A 7 -17.74 7.54 9.90
C ASP A 7 -16.60 6.67 9.42
N VAL A 8 -15.37 7.20 9.38
CA VAL A 8 -14.21 6.43 8.97
C VAL A 8 -13.90 5.33 9.99
N LEU A 9 -13.93 5.67 11.28
CA LEU A 9 -13.57 4.73 12.33
C LEU A 9 -14.58 3.59 12.47
N GLN A 10 -15.81 3.81 12.04
CA GLN A 10 -16.87 2.79 12.07
C GLN A 10 -16.93 1.97 10.79
N ASP A 11 -16.17 2.33 9.78
CA ASP A 11 -16.15 1.60 8.53
C ASP A 11 -15.02 0.57 8.57
N ASP A 12 -15.38 -0.70 8.66
CA ASP A 12 -14.40 -1.79 8.77
C ASP A 12 -13.46 -1.83 7.58
N MET A 13 -13.95 -1.55 6.40
CA MET A 13 -13.12 -1.54 5.21
C MET A 13 -12.11 -0.39 5.26
N ALA A 14 -12.54 0.78 5.70
CA ALA A 14 -11.64 1.92 5.82
C ALA A 14 -10.56 1.67 6.88
N VAL A 15 -10.93 1.06 7.99
CA VAL A 15 -9.98 0.71 9.03
C VAL A 15 -8.99 -0.33 8.53
N MET A 16 -9.48 -1.36 7.84
CA MET A 16 -8.61 -2.37 7.26
C MET A 16 -7.63 -1.74 6.26
N LEU A 17 -8.14 -0.88 5.40
CA LEU A 17 -7.29 -0.20 4.42
C LEU A 17 -6.21 0.64 5.09
N ALA A 18 -6.57 1.32 6.17
CA ALA A 18 -5.59 2.12 6.91
C ALA A 18 -4.48 1.24 7.49
N ARG A 19 -4.83 0.07 8.00
CA ARG A 19 -3.84 -0.87 8.55
C ARG A 19 -2.94 -1.42 7.45
N VAL A 20 -3.53 -1.78 6.32
CA VAL A 20 -2.78 -2.26 5.16
C VAL A 20 -1.80 -1.18 4.71
N MET A 21 -2.28 0.04 4.59
CA MET A 21 -1.43 1.15 4.15
C MET A 21 -0.31 1.44 5.14
N ALA A 22 -0.59 1.35 6.43
CA ALA A 22 0.45 1.58 7.44
C ALA A 22 1.58 0.55 7.30
N ALA A 23 1.22 -0.73 7.14
CA ALA A 23 2.20 -1.79 6.97
C ALA A 23 2.98 -1.64 5.67
N ALA A 24 2.28 -1.39 4.56
CA ALA A 24 2.92 -1.26 3.25
C ALA A 24 3.82 -0.03 3.19
N ASN A 25 3.35 1.10 3.71
CA ASN A 25 4.12 2.34 3.70
C ASN A 25 5.40 2.21 4.50
N LYS A 26 5.32 1.55 5.65
CA LYS A 26 6.51 1.33 6.47
C LYS A 26 7.58 0.57 5.67
N ARG A 27 7.16 -0.50 5.01
CA ARG A 27 8.08 -1.31 4.22
C ARG A 27 8.62 -0.53 3.02
N ALA A 28 7.75 0.21 2.35
CA ALA A 28 8.15 1.02 1.20
C ALA A 28 9.21 2.05 1.59
N ARG A 29 9.04 2.71 2.74
CA ARG A 29 10.00 3.68 3.23
C ARG A 29 11.33 3.02 3.58
N GLU A 30 11.30 1.83 4.14
CA GLU A 30 12.52 1.06 4.41
C GLU A 30 13.30 0.78 3.13
N LEU A 31 12.60 0.68 2.01
CA LEU A 31 13.22 0.41 0.71
C LEU A 31 13.52 1.68 -0.08
N GLY A 32 13.38 2.83 0.55
CA GLY A 32 13.78 4.10 -0.06
C GLY A 32 12.72 4.78 -0.89
N VAL A 33 11.46 4.33 -0.80
CA VAL A 33 10.37 4.95 -1.56
C VAL A 33 9.85 6.17 -0.83
N ASP A 34 9.69 7.26 -1.56
CA ASP A 34 9.02 8.46 -1.04
C ASP A 34 7.52 8.27 -1.25
N VAL A 35 6.86 7.82 -0.20
CA VAL A 35 5.45 7.44 -0.27
C VAL A 35 4.57 8.61 -0.67
N LEU A 36 4.85 9.80 -0.12
CA LEU A 36 4.02 10.97 -0.40
C LEU A 36 4.18 11.49 -1.83
N GLN A 37 5.25 11.09 -2.52
CA GLN A 37 5.52 11.51 -3.89
C GLN A 37 5.26 10.39 -4.88
N SER A 38 4.56 9.36 -4.46
CA SER A 38 4.27 8.21 -5.32
C SER A 38 2.82 8.25 -5.80
N PHE A 39 2.60 7.69 -6.99
CA PHE A 39 1.25 7.29 -7.39
C PHE A 39 0.96 5.96 -6.74
N ILE A 40 -0.08 5.91 -5.94
CA ILE A 40 -0.39 4.70 -5.18
C ILE A 40 -1.65 4.08 -5.73
N THR A 41 -1.55 2.81 -6.08
CA THR A 41 -2.69 2.00 -6.51
C THR A 41 -2.84 0.84 -5.54
N ILE A 42 -4.06 0.60 -5.10
CA ILE A 42 -4.35 -0.45 -4.14
C ILE A 42 -5.32 -1.43 -4.76
N THR A 43 -4.96 -2.71 -4.72
CA THR A 43 -5.81 -3.77 -5.26
C THR A 43 -6.09 -4.79 -4.17
N GLN A 44 -7.35 -5.09 -3.98
CA GLN A 44 -7.76 -6.16 -3.10
C GLN A 44 -7.95 -7.43 -3.92
N GLN A 45 -7.36 -8.50 -3.46
CA GLN A 45 -7.50 -9.81 -4.10
C GLN A 45 -8.02 -10.80 -3.08
N VAL A 46 -8.99 -11.59 -3.50
CA VAL A 46 -9.56 -12.63 -2.66
C VAL A 46 -9.29 -13.96 -3.36
N ASP A 47 -8.23 -14.62 -2.94
CA ASP A 47 -7.81 -15.90 -3.51
C ASP A 47 -7.03 -16.62 -2.42
N ASN A 48 -7.60 -17.68 -1.89
CA ASN A 48 -7.02 -18.40 -0.75
C ASN A 48 -6.79 -17.49 0.46
N GLY A 49 -7.69 -16.53 0.65
CA GLY A 49 -7.57 -15.54 1.70
C GLY A 49 -7.58 -14.14 1.12
N LEU A 50 -7.45 -13.16 1.98
CA LEU A 50 -7.51 -11.76 1.61
C LEU A 50 -6.08 -11.22 1.45
N LEU A 51 -5.80 -10.71 0.26
CA LEU A 51 -4.50 -10.12 -0.05
C LEU A 51 -4.69 -8.71 -0.58
N TRP A 52 -3.88 -7.80 -0.09
CA TRP A 52 -3.87 -6.43 -0.58
C TRP A 52 -2.54 -6.14 -1.26
N ARG A 53 -2.59 -5.69 -2.48
CA ARG A 53 -1.40 -5.26 -3.20
C ARG A 53 -1.38 -3.74 -3.26
N VAL A 54 -0.30 -3.14 -2.75
CA VAL A 54 -0.10 -1.70 -2.80
C VAL A 54 1.04 -1.43 -3.77
N ASN A 55 0.74 -0.70 -4.83
CA ASN A 55 1.71 -0.38 -5.86
C ASN A 55 2.13 1.09 -5.71
N TYR A 56 3.45 1.31 -5.62
CA TYR A 56 4.02 2.65 -5.52
C TYR A 56 4.76 2.94 -6.80
N GLY A 57 4.18 3.78 -7.64
CA GLY A 57 4.76 4.15 -8.93
C GLY A 57 5.33 5.55 -8.89
N PRO A 58 6.30 5.85 -9.75
CA PRO A 58 6.86 7.19 -9.83
C PRO A 58 5.84 8.16 -10.39
N ARG A 59 5.80 9.37 -9.84
CA ARG A 59 4.90 10.41 -10.33
C ARG A 59 5.28 10.90 -11.71
N ASP A 60 6.56 10.87 -12.02
CA ASP A 60 7.07 11.35 -13.29
C ASP A 60 7.56 10.17 -14.12
N TYR A 61 6.64 9.55 -14.82
CA TYR A 61 6.96 8.40 -15.66
C TYR A 61 7.84 8.78 -16.84
N ILE A 62 7.76 10.03 -17.26
CA ILE A 62 8.46 10.45 -18.48
C ILE A 62 9.96 10.39 -18.30
N ASN A 63 10.42 10.80 -17.12
CA ASN A 63 11.85 10.93 -16.84
C ASN A 63 12.38 9.83 -15.93
N LYS A 64 11.53 8.88 -15.55
CA LYS A 64 11.94 7.84 -14.63
C LYS A 64 12.13 6.52 -15.35
N ARG A 65 13.26 5.93 -15.08
CA ARG A 65 13.46 4.53 -15.39
C ARG A 65 13.25 3.74 -14.13
N GLY A 66 12.90 2.55 -14.33
CA GLY A 66 12.69 1.70 -13.19
C GLY A 66 11.21 1.58 -12.92
N GLY A 67 10.93 0.57 -12.24
CA GLY A 67 9.58 0.16 -12.07
C GLY A 67 9.00 0.60 -10.77
N ASP A 68 7.84 0.10 -10.59
CA ASP A 68 7.08 0.31 -9.39
C ASP A 68 7.58 -0.63 -8.30
N LEU A 69 7.32 -0.24 -7.08
CA LEU A 69 7.45 -1.14 -5.94
C LEU A 69 6.04 -1.64 -5.61
N MET A 70 5.89 -2.95 -5.52
CA MET A 70 4.62 -3.55 -5.11
C MET A 70 4.83 -4.27 -3.79
N VAL A 71 3.96 -3.99 -2.83
CA VAL A 71 4.00 -4.61 -1.52
C VAL A 71 2.70 -5.36 -1.32
N ASP A 72 2.81 -6.67 -1.10
CA ASP A 72 1.64 -7.52 -0.85
C ASP A 72 1.50 -7.72 0.65
N VAL A 73 0.33 -7.38 1.16
CA VAL A 73 0.02 -7.42 2.59
C VAL A 73 -1.11 -8.43 2.82
N ASN A 74 -0.91 -9.33 3.76
CA ASN A 74 -1.96 -10.26 4.16
C ASN A 74 -3.06 -9.48 4.90
N GLY A 75 -4.29 -9.58 4.42
CA GLY A 75 -5.41 -8.84 5.00
C GLY A 75 -5.87 -9.31 6.36
N GLU A 76 -5.41 -10.47 6.80
CA GLU A 76 -5.82 -11.01 8.09
C GLU A 76 -4.88 -10.61 9.21
N ASP A 77 -3.57 -10.69 8.98
CA ASP A 77 -2.57 -10.41 10.02
C ASP A 77 -1.70 -9.20 9.72
N MET A 78 -1.90 -8.56 8.58
CA MET A 78 -1.15 -7.37 8.14
C MET A 78 0.35 -7.65 7.94
N ASN A 79 0.73 -8.90 7.81
CA ASN A 79 2.11 -9.23 7.51
C ASN A 79 2.41 -9.03 6.04
N ILE A 80 3.63 -8.61 5.76
CA ILE A 80 4.09 -8.47 4.38
C ILE A 80 4.31 -9.86 3.81
N ARG A 81 3.61 -10.17 2.72
CA ARG A 81 3.71 -11.46 2.04
C ARG A 81 4.87 -11.49 1.06
N GLN A 82 5.01 -10.42 0.30
CA GLN A 82 6.11 -10.30 -0.64
C GLN A 82 6.28 -8.86 -1.08
N VAL A 83 7.45 -8.57 -1.59
CA VAL A 83 7.77 -7.27 -2.17
C VAL A 83 8.30 -7.53 -3.57
N LEU A 84 7.73 -6.86 -4.55
CA LEU A 84 8.12 -7.01 -5.95
C LEU A 84 8.57 -5.65 -6.47
N ARG A 85 9.67 -5.65 -7.24
CA ARG A 85 10.08 -4.46 -7.96
C ARG A 85 9.82 -4.68 -9.44
N GLY A 86 9.08 -3.76 -10.04
CA GLY A 86 8.86 -3.77 -11.46
C GLY A 86 10.05 -3.21 -12.21
N GLN A 87 9.98 -3.31 -13.49
CA GLN A 87 11.01 -2.78 -14.37
C GLN A 87 10.63 -1.42 -14.89
#